data_9e5530aa9e7bb7e10f3c83947c406d2b
#
_entry.id   9e5530aa9e7bb7e10f3c83947c406d2b
#
_cell.length_a   1.000
_cell.length_b   1.000
_cell.length_c   1.000
_cell.angle_alpha   90.00
_cell.angle_beta   90.00
_cell.angle_gamma   90.00
#
_symmetry.space_group_name_H-M   'P 1'
#
loop_
_entity.id
_entity.type
_entity.pdbx_description
1 polymer ?
#
loop_
_entity_poly.entity_id
_entity_poly.type
_entity_poly.pdbx_seq_one_letter_code
_entity_poly.pdbx_strand_id
1 'polypeptide(L)'
;MAEIRLTPMDVLIHLFVGLHIIGIAALLGGFLTQMKAMGRGEARMVPAMLHGALTMLATGIVLVGLNEAQHQQINTIKIGVKLALLVVILGVVYVKRDEETVEKGALATVGGLTMANIFIAVLWT
;
A
#
# COMPACT_ATOMS: atom_id res chain seq x y z
N MET A 1 -20.13 24.78 16.64
CA MET A 1 -19.42 23.81 15.79
C MET A 1 -18.03 24.34 15.49
N ALA A 2 -17.04 23.53 15.76
CA ALA A 2 -15.66 23.96 15.51
C ALA A 2 -15.44 24.02 13.99
N GLU A 3 -14.95 25.15 13.52
CA GLU A 3 -14.55 25.28 12.12
C GLU A 3 -13.22 24.57 11.92
N ILE A 4 -13.19 23.66 10.96
CA ILE A 4 -11.94 23.06 10.54
C ILE A 4 -11.32 23.97 9.50
N ARG A 5 -10.23 24.63 9.88
CA ARG A 5 -9.47 25.46 8.95
C ARG A 5 -8.33 24.63 8.40
N LEU A 6 -8.46 24.25 7.16
CA LEU A 6 -7.41 23.51 6.47
C LEU A 6 -6.60 24.49 5.64
N THR A 7 -5.29 24.47 5.86
CA THR A 7 -4.37 25.16 4.97
C THR A 7 -4.30 24.39 3.63
N PRO A 8 -3.82 25.02 2.55
CA PRO A 8 -3.60 24.29 1.29
C PRO A 8 -2.74 23.05 1.48
N MET A 9 -1.75 23.10 2.38
CA MET A 9 -0.90 21.95 2.68
C MET A 9 -1.68 20.83 3.36
N ASP A 10 -2.58 21.15 4.29
CA ASP A 10 -3.41 20.15 4.95
C ASP A 10 -4.34 19.45 3.96
N VAL A 11 -4.94 20.22 3.05
CA VAL A 11 -5.79 19.66 2.00
C VAL A 11 -4.99 18.71 1.11
N LEU A 12 -3.77 19.10 0.76
CA LEU A 12 -2.89 18.29 -0.08
C LEU A 12 -2.51 16.98 0.62
N ILE A 13 -2.16 17.04 1.90
CA ILE A 13 -1.83 15.84 2.68
C ILE A 13 -3.02 14.90 2.75
N HIS A 14 -4.21 15.43 3.06
CA HIS A 14 -5.42 14.60 3.15
C HIS A 14 -5.79 13.98 1.80
N LEU A 15 -5.58 14.70 0.71
CA LEU A 15 -5.80 14.17 -0.63
C LEU A 15 -4.88 12.97 -0.90
N PHE A 16 -3.60 13.08 -0.57
CA PHE A 16 -2.66 11.98 -0.76
C PHE A 16 -2.92 10.80 0.19
N VAL A 17 -3.40 11.08 1.40
CA VAL A 17 -3.86 10.00 2.31
C VAL A 17 -5.01 9.24 1.67
N GLY A 18 -5.96 9.94 1.08
CA GLY A 18 -7.08 9.32 0.37
C GLY A 18 -6.62 8.45 -0.79
N LEU A 19 -5.69 8.97 -1.60
CA LEU A 19 -5.11 8.21 -2.71
C LEU A 19 -4.34 6.97 -2.21
N HIS A 20 -3.64 7.10 -1.10
CA HIS A 20 -2.93 5.99 -0.48
C HIS A 20 -3.89 4.88 -0.05
N ILE A 21 -5.02 5.27 0.56
CA ILE A 21 -6.07 4.33 0.96
C ILE A 21 -6.66 3.63 -0.27
N ILE A 22 -6.89 4.37 -1.35
CA ILE A 22 -7.37 3.80 -2.61
C ILE A 22 -6.37 2.76 -3.13
N GLY A 23 -5.07 3.06 -3.05
CA GLY A 23 -4.03 2.11 -3.43
C GLY A 23 -4.07 0.84 -2.58
N ILE A 24 -4.24 0.98 -1.28
CA ILE A 24 -4.41 -0.15 -0.35
C ILE A 24 -5.62 -0.99 -0.75
N ALA A 25 -6.74 -0.34 -1.02
CA ALA A 25 -7.97 -1.02 -1.41
C ALA A 25 -7.81 -1.80 -2.72
N ALA A 26 -7.13 -1.20 -3.69
CA ALA A 26 -6.87 -1.86 -4.98
C ALA A 26 -5.96 -3.08 -4.80
N LEU A 27 -4.91 -2.95 -4.02
CA LEU A 27 -3.96 -4.04 -3.78
C LEU A 27 -4.63 -5.18 -3.00
N LEU A 28 -5.28 -4.86 -1.90
CA LEU A 28 -5.95 -5.85 -1.06
C LEU A 28 -7.16 -6.46 -1.78
N GLY A 29 -7.94 -5.63 -2.46
CA GLY A 29 -9.09 -6.10 -3.23
C GLY A 29 -8.66 -7.04 -4.35
N GLY A 30 -7.60 -6.71 -5.06
CA GLY A 30 -7.04 -7.60 -6.07
C GLY A 30 -6.61 -8.93 -5.48
N PHE A 31 -5.93 -8.91 -4.34
CA PHE A 31 -5.56 -10.13 -3.63
C PHE A 31 -6.79 -10.96 -3.25
N LEU A 32 -7.83 -10.32 -2.68
CA LEU A 32 -9.04 -11.01 -2.25
C LEU A 32 -9.76 -11.67 -3.42
N THR A 33 -9.76 -11.05 -4.60
CA THR A 33 -10.38 -11.64 -5.79
C THR A 33 -9.68 -12.93 -6.23
N GLN A 34 -8.42 -13.11 -5.85
CA GLN A 34 -7.63 -14.27 -6.23
C GLN A 34 -7.63 -15.40 -5.20
N MET A 35 -8.24 -15.19 -4.03
CA MET A 35 -8.21 -16.20 -2.96
C MET A 35 -8.82 -17.52 -3.40
N LYS A 36 -9.96 -17.47 -4.09
CA LYS A 36 -10.63 -18.69 -4.56
C LYS A 36 -9.81 -19.38 -5.65
N ALA A 37 -9.28 -18.60 -6.59
CA ALA A 37 -8.41 -19.12 -7.64
C ALA A 37 -7.11 -19.68 -7.06
N MET A 38 -6.60 -19.08 -5.98
CA MET A 38 -5.41 -19.57 -5.28
C MET A 38 -5.62 -20.99 -4.75
N GLY A 39 -6.81 -21.28 -4.23
CA GLY A 39 -7.15 -22.62 -3.77
C GLY A 39 -7.13 -23.67 -4.90
N ARG A 40 -7.33 -23.24 -6.14
CA ARG A 40 -7.32 -24.12 -7.32
C ARG A 40 -5.98 -24.09 -8.09
N GLY A 41 -5.00 -23.32 -7.62
CA GLY A 41 -3.73 -23.15 -8.34
C GLY A 41 -3.83 -22.28 -9.58
N GLU A 42 -4.87 -21.47 -9.70
CA GLU A 42 -5.15 -20.62 -10.87
C GLU A 42 -4.98 -19.12 -10.59
N ALA A 43 -4.42 -18.77 -9.44
CA ALA A 43 -4.27 -17.38 -9.03
C ALA A 43 -3.31 -16.59 -9.93
N ARG A 44 -3.56 -15.30 -10.07
CA ARG A 44 -2.75 -14.39 -10.89
C ARG A 44 -2.50 -13.09 -10.14
N MET A 45 -1.44 -12.38 -10.54
CA MET A 45 -1.23 -10.98 -10.13
C MET A 45 -2.05 -10.09 -11.06
N VAL A 46 -3.23 -9.69 -10.60
CA VAL A 46 -4.12 -8.85 -11.41
C VAL A 46 -3.57 -7.41 -11.50
N PRO A 47 -3.87 -6.68 -12.59
CA PRO A 47 -3.35 -5.31 -12.77
C PRO A 47 -3.68 -4.36 -11.61
N ALA A 48 -4.82 -4.54 -10.96
CA ALA A 48 -5.19 -3.73 -9.80
C ALA A 48 -4.17 -3.83 -8.67
N MET A 49 -3.55 -4.99 -8.49
CA MET A 49 -2.52 -5.18 -7.47
C MET A 49 -1.27 -4.36 -7.78
N LEU A 50 -0.84 -4.35 -9.04
CA LEU A 50 0.31 -3.55 -9.46
C LEU A 50 0.03 -2.06 -9.32
N HIS A 51 -1.11 -1.60 -9.82
CA HIS A 51 -1.50 -0.19 -9.72
C HIS A 51 -1.67 0.24 -8.28
N GLY A 52 -2.26 -0.62 -7.44
CA GLY A 52 -2.41 -0.35 -6.03
C GLY A 52 -1.07 -0.19 -5.31
N ALA A 53 -0.14 -1.11 -5.56
CA ALA A 53 1.20 -1.06 -4.96
C ALA A 53 1.96 0.18 -5.41
N LEU A 54 1.92 0.51 -6.70
CA LEU A 54 2.56 1.73 -7.23
C LEU A 54 1.95 2.98 -6.62
N THR A 55 0.62 3.04 -6.53
CA THR A 55 -0.08 4.18 -5.92
C THR A 55 0.32 4.33 -4.45
N MET A 56 0.36 3.24 -3.70
CA MET A 56 0.79 3.26 -2.31
C MET A 56 2.21 3.79 -2.16
N LEU A 57 3.12 3.32 -2.99
CA LEU A 57 4.53 3.75 -2.92
C LEU A 57 4.66 5.22 -3.25
N ALA A 58 4.06 5.66 -4.35
CA ALA A 58 4.12 7.05 -4.78
C ALA A 58 3.51 8.00 -3.74
N THR A 59 2.30 7.68 -3.26
CA THR A 59 1.63 8.51 -2.27
C THR A 59 2.36 8.48 -0.93
N GLY A 60 2.92 7.33 -0.55
CA GLY A 60 3.69 7.22 0.69
C GLY A 60 4.93 8.11 0.68
N ILE A 61 5.67 8.12 -0.42
CA ILE A 61 6.86 8.98 -0.56
C ILE A 61 6.45 10.45 -0.50
N VAL A 62 5.40 10.83 -1.22
CA VAL A 62 4.91 12.22 -1.20
C VAL A 62 4.47 12.61 0.22
N LEU A 63 3.75 11.74 0.93
CA LEU A 63 3.29 12.03 2.29
C LEU A 63 4.47 12.23 3.25
N VAL A 64 5.51 11.43 3.15
CA VAL A 64 6.71 11.60 3.97
C VAL A 64 7.34 12.97 3.69
N GLY A 65 7.49 13.34 2.43
CA GLY A 65 8.05 14.63 2.05
C GLY A 65 7.20 15.80 2.53
N LEU A 66 5.87 15.72 2.41
CA LEU A 66 4.97 16.77 2.87
C LEU A 66 5.01 16.93 4.39
N ASN A 67 5.07 15.84 5.13
CA ASN A 67 5.16 15.90 6.59
C ASN A 67 6.50 16.49 7.04
N GLU A 68 7.59 16.14 6.38
CA GLU A 68 8.89 16.75 6.65
C GLU A 68 8.89 18.25 6.35
N ALA A 69 8.25 18.66 5.26
CA ALA A 69 8.14 20.07 4.89
C ALA A 69 7.39 20.89 5.96
N GLN A 70 6.49 20.25 6.70
CA GLN A 70 5.76 20.89 7.79
C GLN A 70 6.47 20.75 9.14
N HIS A 71 7.68 20.22 9.17
CA HIS A 71 8.46 19.99 10.39
C HIS A 71 7.73 19.12 11.42
N GLN A 72 6.87 18.22 10.98
CA GLN A 72 6.21 17.28 11.86
C GLN A 72 7.17 16.16 12.25
N GLN A 73 7.01 15.65 13.46
CA GLN A 73 7.78 14.50 13.89
C GLN A 73 7.33 13.26 13.12
N ILE A 74 8.30 12.60 12.51
CA ILE A 74 8.05 11.38 11.76
C ILE A 74 8.78 10.24 12.45
N ASN A 75 8.09 9.12 12.69
CA ASN A 75 8.75 7.92 13.17
C ASN A 75 9.49 7.28 12.00
N THR A 76 10.77 7.57 11.88
CA THR A 76 11.60 7.12 10.77
C THR A 76 11.65 5.59 10.67
N ILE A 77 11.70 4.90 11.80
CA ILE A 77 11.74 3.44 11.83
C ILE A 77 10.45 2.85 11.28
N LYS A 78 9.31 3.36 11.73
CA LYS A 78 7.99 2.95 11.25
C LYS A 78 7.86 3.12 9.74
N ILE A 79 8.23 4.30 9.26
CA ILE A 79 8.16 4.63 7.82
C ILE A 79 9.11 3.73 7.03
N GLY A 80 10.32 3.52 7.54
CA GLY A 80 11.29 2.64 6.89
C GLY A 80 10.79 1.23 6.75
N VAL A 81 10.19 0.67 7.81
CA VAL A 81 9.61 -0.68 7.78
C VAL A 81 8.47 -0.75 6.77
N LYS A 82 7.56 0.23 6.78
CA LYS A 82 6.43 0.27 5.85
C LYS A 82 6.90 0.34 4.40
N LEU A 83 7.88 1.19 4.11
CA LEU A 83 8.42 1.31 2.76
C LEU A 83 9.14 0.04 2.32
N ALA A 84 9.91 -0.58 3.22
CA ALA A 84 10.59 -1.83 2.92
C ALA A 84 9.60 -2.94 2.56
N LEU A 85 8.53 -3.09 3.36
CA LEU A 85 7.48 -4.07 3.07
C LEU A 85 6.81 -3.78 1.73
N LEU A 86 6.53 -2.52 1.46
CA LEU A 86 5.87 -2.12 0.21
C LEU A 86 6.76 -2.36 -1.01
N VAL A 87 8.06 -2.12 -0.89
CA VAL A 87 9.01 -2.42 -1.97
C VAL A 87 9.03 -3.92 -2.26
N VAL A 88 9.02 -4.75 -1.23
CA VAL A 88 8.95 -6.21 -1.40
C VAL A 88 7.65 -6.61 -2.10
N ILE A 89 6.52 -6.07 -1.64
CA ILE A 89 5.21 -6.33 -2.26
C ILE A 89 5.24 -5.95 -3.73
N LEU A 90 5.69 -4.74 -4.03
CA LEU A 90 5.76 -4.24 -5.41
C LEU A 90 6.68 -5.11 -6.26
N GLY A 91 7.83 -5.51 -5.72
CA GLY A 91 8.77 -6.37 -6.42
C GLY A 91 8.15 -7.71 -6.81
N VAL A 92 7.46 -8.35 -5.86
CA VAL A 92 6.80 -9.63 -6.12
C VAL A 92 5.70 -9.47 -7.18
N VAL A 93 4.84 -8.46 -7.03
CA VAL A 93 3.76 -8.21 -7.98
C VAL A 93 4.31 -7.91 -9.37
N TYR A 94 5.34 -7.07 -9.45
CA TYR A 94 5.94 -6.68 -10.73
C TYR A 94 6.57 -7.89 -11.45
N VAL A 95 7.33 -8.70 -10.72
CA VAL A 95 8.03 -9.85 -11.30
C VAL A 95 7.03 -10.91 -11.79
N LYS A 96 5.93 -11.08 -11.07
CA LYS A 96 4.94 -12.10 -11.36
C LYS A 96 3.76 -11.61 -12.23
N ARG A 97 3.75 -10.36 -12.64
CA ARG A 97 2.59 -9.75 -13.31
C ARG A 97 2.22 -10.42 -14.65
N ASP A 98 3.20 -10.96 -15.35
CA ASP A 98 3.00 -11.54 -16.67
C ASP A 98 2.84 -13.07 -16.65
N GLU A 99 2.90 -13.68 -15.47
CA GLU A 99 2.74 -15.13 -15.37
C GLU A 99 1.25 -15.51 -15.50
N GLU A 100 0.97 -16.60 -16.20
CA GLU A 100 -0.41 -17.10 -16.33
C GLU A 100 -1.00 -17.46 -14.98
N THR A 101 -0.19 -18.10 -14.13
CA THR A 101 -0.58 -18.40 -12.76
C THR A 101 0.60 -18.11 -11.84
N VAL A 102 0.31 -17.72 -10.60
CA VAL A 102 1.34 -17.48 -9.60
C VAL A 102 1.23 -18.51 -8.48
N GLU A 103 2.36 -18.79 -7.87
CA GLU A 103 2.42 -19.70 -6.74
C GLU A 103 1.62 -19.16 -5.56
N LYS A 104 0.99 -20.08 -4.81
CA LYS A 104 0.26 -19.70 -3.59
C LYS A 104 1.15 -18.91 -2.63
N GLY A 105 2.42 -19.33 -2.49
CA GLY A 105 3.36 -18.64 -1.61
C GLY A 105 3.61 -17.20 -2.01
N ALA A 106 3.75 -16.92 -3.31
CA ALA A 106 3.95 -15.56 -3.81
C ALA A 106 2.73 -14.67 -3.51
N LEU A 107 1.54 -15.17 -3.81
CA LEU A 107 0.31 -14.41 -3.57
C LEU A 107 0.06 -14.23 -2.07
N ALA A 108 0.27 -15.27 -1.27
CA ALA A 108 0.14 -15.20 0.18
C ALA A 108 1.13 -14.20 0.78
N THR A 109 2.35 -14.13 0.23
CA THR A 109 3.34 -13.15 0.66
C THR A 109 2.84 -11.74 0.41
N VAL A 110 2.31 -11.46 -0.77
CA VAL A 110 1.76 -10.13 -1.09
C VAL A 110 0.61 -9.78 -0.14
N GLY A 111 -0.35 -10.68 0.04
CA GLY A 111 -1.49 -10.44 0.93
C GLY A 111 -1.06 -10.27 2.38
N GLY A 112 -0.20 -11.17 2.87
CA GLY A 112 0.31 -11.12 4.24
C GLY A 112 1.10 -9.86 4.54
N LEU A 113 2.00 -9.46 3.63
CA LEU A 113 2.78 -8.23 3.79
C LEU A 113 1.90 -6.99 3.71
N THR A 114 0.88 -6.99 2.85
CA THR A 114 -0.08 -5.89 2.76
C THR A 114 -0.82 -5.73 4.08
N MET A 115 -1.31 -6.82 4.65
CA MET A 115 -2.00 -6.79 5.93
C MET A 115 -1.06 -6.34 7.05
N ALA A 116 0.18 -6.84 7.07
CA ALA A 116 1.18 -6.42 8.05
C ALA A 116 1.44 -4.92 7.95
N ASN A 117 1.53 -4.39 6.73
CA ASN A 117 1.75 -2.97 6.49
C ASN A 117 0.58 -2.13 7.01
N ILE A 118 -0.64 -2.60 6.79
CA ILE A 118 -1.85 -1.94 7.31
C ILE A 118 -1.82 -1.90 8.85
N PHE A 119 -1.52 -3.04 9.49
CA PHE A 119 -1.48 -3.10 10.94
C PHE A 119 -0.36 -2.24 11.53
N ILE A 120 0.80 -2.18 10.88
CA ILE A 120 1.88 -1.28 11.29
C ILE A 120 1.40 0.17 11.24
N ALA A 121 0.66 0.54 10.19
CA ALA A 121 0.13 1.90 10.05
C ALA A 121 -0.85 2.26 11.16
N VAL A 122 -1.67 1.29 11.59
CA VAL A 122 -2.75 1.52 12.57
C VAL A 122 -2.27 1.35 14.00
N LEU A 123 -1.46 0.32 14.28
CA LEU A 123 -1.10 -0.08 15.64
C LEU A 123 0.20 0.54 16.14
N TRP A 124 1.10 0.85 15.26
CA TRP A 124 2.38 1.47 15.64
C TRP A 124 2.20 2.98 15.72
N THR A 125 2.01 3.45 16.91
CA THR A 125 1.82 4.88 17.20
C THR A 125 3.06 5.53 17.79
#